data_ad584ca4f8bcb50bd5e75bb252c46c0d
#
_entry.id   ad584ca4f8bcb50bd5e75bb252c46c0d
#
_cell.length_a   1.000
_cell.length_b   1.000
_cell.length_c   1.000
_cell.angle_alpha   90.00
_cell.angle_beta   90.00
_cell.angle_gamma   90.00
#
_symmetry.space_group_name_H-M   'P 1'
#
loop_
_entity.id
_entity.type
_entity.pdbx_description
1 polymer ?
#
loop_
_entity_poly.entity_id
_entity_poly.type
_entity_poly.pdbx_seq_one_letter_code
_entity_poly.pdbx_strand_id
1 'polypeptide(L)'
;STPLWSLLARRHGPRPVLLCAMTLAILAFLWTLTLGPGDGIAFAIISLASGAALGADLTLLPAIFAQRLATLGTSEPAAFGLWSFVSKLSLALAALTILPALDAAGFRSGADNTPQALWTLTVIYAALPCVMKVIAILLLALTRLPGIPKEATP
;
A
#
# COMPACT_ATOMS: atom_id res chain seq x y z
N SER A 1 -6.81 11.22 -7.26
CA SER A 1 -7.50 9.99 -6.73
C SER A 1 -8.07 10.17 -5.31
N THR A 2 -7.45 10.99 -4.47
CA THR A 2 -7.85 11.23 -3.05
C THR A 2 -9.32 11.62 -2.86
N PRO A 3 -9.92 12.58 -3.61
CA PRO A 3 -11.32 12.95 -3.42
C PRO A 3 -12.30 11.82 -3.79
N LEU A 4 -11.94 10.96 -4.74
CA LEU A 4 -12.77 9.81 -5.13
C LEU A 4 -12.85 8.77 -4.00
N TRP A 5 -11.72 8.47 -3.37
CA TRP A 5 -11.68 7.52 -2.26
C TRP A 5 -12.43 8.01 -1.03
N SER A 6 -12.34 9.31 -0.73
CA SER A 6 -13.10 9.90 0.37
C SER A 6 -14.61 9.90 0.13
N LEU A 7 -15.06 10.15 -1.10
CA LEU A 7 -16.47 10.06 -1.49
C LEU A 7 -16.99 8.61 -1.42
N LEU A 8 -16.21 7.65 -1.90
CA LEU A 8 -16.55 6.23 -1.81
C LEU A 8 -16.64 5.77 -0.35
N ALA A 9 -15.70 6.21 0.49
CA ALA A 9 -15.66 5.88 1.90
C ALA A 9 -16.86 6.46 2.68
N ARG A 10 -17.34 7.62 2.29
CA ARG A 10 -18.59 8.20 2.86
C ARG A 10 -19.82 7.36 2.52
N ARG A 11 -19.91 6.78 1.32
CA ARG A 11 -21.07 5.98 0.88
C ARG A 11 -21.06 4.55 1.40
N HIS A 12 -19.89 3.88 1.38
CA HIS A 12 -19.79 2.44 1.64
C HIS A 12 -19.03 2.13 2.93
N GLY A 13 -18.51 3.16 3.61
CA GLY A 13 -17.63 3.01 4.77
C GLY A 13 -16.16 2.89 4.37
N PRO A 14 -15.23 3.32 5.24
CA PRO A 14 -13.81 3.37 4.91
C PRO A 14 -13.15 1.98 4.81
N ARG A 15 -13.63 0.99 5.57
CA ARG A 15 -13.08 -0.37 5.60
C ARG A 15 -13.25 -1.13 4.28
N PRO A 16 -14.45 -1.31 3.71
CA PRO A 16 -14.61 -2.04 2.45
C PRO A 16 -13.92 -1.32 1.28
N VAL A 17 -13.90 0.01 1.28
CA VAL A 17 -13.22 0.79 0.25
C VAL A 17 -11.71 0.60 0.33
N LEU A 18 -11.14 0.57 1.53
CA LEU A 18 -9.72 0.28 1.74
C LEU A 18 -9.35 -1.13 1.28
N LEU A 19 -10.16 -2.14 1.62
CA LEU A 19 -9.95 -3.52 1.14
C LEU A 19 -10.00 -3.62 -0.39
N CYS A 20 -10.93 -2.92 -1.02
CA CYS A 20 -11.02 -2.86 -2.48
C CYS A 20 -9.77 -2.22 -3.09
N ALA A 21 -9.28 -1.12 -2.53
CA ALA A 21 -8.06 -0.46 -2.99
C ALA A 21 -6.80 -1.36 -2.79
N MET A 22 -6.71 -2.06 -1.67
CA MET A 22 -5.63 -3.01 -1.41
C MET A 22 -5.64 -4.18 -2.40
N THR A 23 -6.82 -4.71 -2.73
CA THR A 23 -6.98 -5.75 -3.74
C THR A 23 -6.58 -5.25 -5.12
N LEU A 24 -6.98 -4.03 -5.50
CA LEU A 24 -6.57 -3.38 -6.74
C LEU A 24 -5.05 -3.26 -6.83
N ALA A 25 -4.38 -2.88 -5.73
CA ALA A 25 -2.93 -2.79 -5.69
C ALA A 25 -2.27 -4.17 -5.95
N ILE A 26 -2.77 -5.24 -5.32
CA ILE A 26 -2.25 -6.60 -5.54
C ILE A 26 -2.40 -7.00 -7.01
N LEU A 27 -3.56 -6.79 -7.61
CA LEU A 27 -3.80 -7.11 -9.01
C LEU A 27 -2.88 -6.32 -9.95
N ALA A 28 -2.67 -5.04 -9.67
CA ALA A 28 -1.76 -4.19 -10.44
C ALA A 28 -0.31 -4.69 -10.33
N PHE A 29 0.17 -5.03 -9.14
CA PHE A 29 1.53 -5.55 -8.97
C PHE A 29 1.72 -6.94 -9.56
N LEU A 30 0.73 -7.85 -9.45
CA LEU A 30 0.79 -9.16 -10.08
C LEU A 30 0.82 -9.05 -11.61
N TRP A 31 0.11 -8.09 -12.18
CA TRP A 31 0.16 -7.86 -13.62
C TRP A 31 1.55 -7.44 -14.09
N THR A 32 2.32 -6.74 -13.26
CA THR A 32 3.71 -6.37 -13.56
C THR A 32 4.60 -7.60 -13.88
N LEU A 33 4.30 -8.76 -13.29
CA LEU A 33 5.06 -10.00 -13.54
C LEU A 33 4.90 -10.55 -14.97
N THR A 34 3.88 -10.12 -15.70
CA THR A 34 3.60 -10.55 -17.07
C THR A 34 4.14 -9.58 -18.11
N LEU A 35 4.72 -8.45 -17.71
CA LEU A 35 5.25 -7.44 -18.62
C LEU A 35 6.60 -7.89 -19.22
N GLY A 36 6.72 -7.66 -20.55
CA GLY A 36 7.93 -7.86 -21.30
C GLY A 36 8.61 -6.56 -21.72
N PRO A 37 9.80 -6.66 -22.36
CA PRO A 37 10.46 -5.50 -22.95
C PRO A 37 9.58 -4.87 -24.03
N GLY A 38 9.26 -3.58 -23.88
CA GLY A 38 8.42 -2.82 -24.83
C GLY A 38 6.99 -2.51 -24.34
N ASP A 39 6.52 -3.11 -23.25
CA ASP A 39 5.16 -2.92 -22.72
C ASP A 39 4.98 -1.61 -21.92
N GLY A 40 5.51 -0.50 -22.41
CA GLY A 40 5.49 0.79 -21.71
C GLY A 40 4.09 1.30 -21.39
N ILE A 41 3.10 1.07 -22.28
CA ILE A 41 1.71 1.49 -22.05
C ILE A 41 1.09 0.66 -20.92
N ALA A 42 1.29 -0.65 -20.90
CA ALA A 42 0.79 -1.53 -19.86
C ALA A 42 1.43 -1.14 -18.50
N PHE A 43 2.73 -0.85 -18.47
CA PHE A 43 3.41 -0.35 -17.27
C PHE A 43 2.83 0.99 -16.78
N ALA A 44 2.51 1.92 -17.69
CA ALA A 44 1.87 3.19 -17.32
C ALA A 44 0.49 2.97 -16.67
N ILE A 45 -0.33 2.06 -17.20
CA ILE A 45 -1.64 1.71 -16.65
C ILE A 45 -1.48 1.10 -15.25
N ILE A 46 -0.55 0.17 -15.06
CA ILE A 46 -0.25 -0.45 -13.78
C ILE A 46 0.21 0.60 -12.75
N SER A 47 1.08 1.51 -13.16
CA SER A 47 1.58 2.59 -12.33
C SER A 47 0.45 3.53 -11.89
N LEU A 48 -0.49 3.82 -12.78
CA LEU A 48 -1.67 4.63 -12.47
C LEU A 48 -2.59 3.91 -11.47
N ALA A 49 -2.86 2.63 -11.69
CA ALA A 49 -3.72 1.81 -10.83
C ALA A 49 -3.10 1.63 -9.43
N SER A 50 -1.81 1.29 -9.35
CA SER A 50 -1.09 1.15 -8.08
C SER A 50 -0.97 2.47 -7.33
N GLY A 51 -0.72 3.58 -8.06
CA GLY A 51 -0.71 4.92 -7.48
C GLY A 51 -2.07 5.38 -6.97
N ALA A 52 -3.15 5.03 -7.68
CA ALA A 52 -4.51 5.28 -7.20
C ALA A 52 -4.80 4.50 -5.90
N ALA A 53 -4.42 3.23 -5.84
CA ALA A 53 -4.57 2.40 -4.65
C ALA A 53 -3.74 2.93 -3.47
N LEU A 54 -2.50 3.38 -3.71
CA LEU A 54 -1.67 4.04 -2.70
C LEU A 54 -2.35 5.31 -2.16
N GLY A 55 -3.02 6.08 -3.03
CA GLY A 55 -3.79 7.25 -2.61
C GLY A 55 -4.92 6.91 -1.63
N ALA A 56 -5.54 5.73 -1.76
CA ALA A 56 -6.52 5.25 -0.78
C ALA A 56 -5.85 4.93 0.57
N ASP A 57 -4.72 4.23 0.57
CA ASP A 57 -3.99 3.90 1.80
C ASP A 57 -3.60 5.18 2.56
N LEU A 58 -3.02 6.15 1.86
CA LEU A 58 -2.54 7.40 2.46
C LEU A 58 -3.67 8.30 3.00
N THR A 59 -4.90 8.13 2.51
CA THR A 59 -6.07 8.90 2.98
C THR A 59 -6.89 8.16 4.00
N LEU A 60 -7.20 6.89 3.76
CA LEU A 60 -8.15 6.15 4.59
C LEU A 60 -7.53 5.58 5.85
N LEU A 61 -6.26 5.13 5.80
CA LEU A 61 -5.60 4.57 6.99
C LEU A 61 -5.44 5.60 8.12
N PRO A 62 -4.91 6.82 7.88
CA PRO A 62 -4.84 7.84 8.92
C PRO A 62 -6.22 8.26 9.44
N ALA A 63 -7.23 8.31 8.56
CA ALA A 63 -8.59 8.66 8.95
C ALA A 63 -9.22 7.60 9.88
N ILE A 64 -9.07 6.31 9.54
CA ILE A 64 -9.52 5.19 10.39
C ILE A 64 -8.77 5.22 11.73
N PHE A 65 -7.46 5.49 11.71
CA PHE A 65 -6.63 5.57 12.90
C PHE A 65 -7.08 6.72 13.82
N ALA A 66 -7.29 7.93 13.27
CA ALA A 66 -7.78 9.08 14.03
C ALA A 66 -9.15 8.81 14.67
N GLN A 67 -10.09 8.23 13.91
CA GLN A 67 -11.40 7.83 14.45
C GLN A 67 -11.27 6.85 15.61
N ARG A 68 -10.34 5.89 15.49
CA ARG A 68 -10.10 4.92 16.56
C ARG A 68 -9.54 5.57 17.82
N LEU A 69 -8.59 6.50 17.68
CA LEU A 69 -8.03 7.25 18.80
C LEU A 69 -9.10 8.08 19.52
N ALA A 70 -9.97 8.75 18.78
CA ALA A 70 -11.07 9.52 19.34
C ALA A 70 -12.00 8.64 20.19
N THR A 71 -12.26 7.39 19.79
CA THR A 71 -13.09 6.45 20.58
C THR A 71 -12.39 5.93 21.83
N LEU A 72 -11.06 5.91 21.86
CA LEU A 72 -10.27 5.42 22.98
C LEU A 72 -9.90 6.53 24.00
N GLY A 73 -10.16 7.79 23.68
CA GLY A 73 -9.79 8.92 24.53
C GLY A 73 -8.28 9.09 24.72
N THR A 74 -7.48 8.56 23.80
CA THR A 74 -6.01 8.57 23.89
C THR A 74 -5.42 9.85 23.33
N SER A 75 -4.21 10.21 23.78
CA SER A 75 -3.46 11.36 23.29
C SER A 75 -3.14 11.23 21.79
N GLU A 76 -3.83 12.00 20.95
CA GLU A 76 -3.64 11.98 19.50
C GLU A 76 -2.18 12.31 19.07
N PRO A 77 -1.48 13.31 19.65
CA PRO A 77 -0.13 13.65 19.23
C PRO A 77 0.87 12.51 19.43
N ALA A 78 0.81 11.81 20.57
CA ALA A 78 1.69 10.68 20.85
C ALA A 78 1.45 9.51 19.90
N ALA A 79 0.18 9.21 19.60
CA ALA A 79 -0.20 8.13 18.70
C ALA A 79 0.23 8.41 17.25
N PHE A 80 0.06 9.65 16.76
CA PHE A 80 0.56 10.04 15.43
C PHE A 80 2.08 10.13 15.37
N GLY A 81 2.75 10.47 16.48
CA GLY A 81 4.20 10.37 16.62
C GLY A 81 4.70 8.94 16.42
N LEU A 82 4.06 7.97 17.09
CA LEU A 82 4.36 6.55 16.93
C LEU A 82 4.07 6.07 15.48
N TRP A 83 2.95 6.47 14.89
CA TRP A 83 2.63 6.20 13.48
C TRP A 83 3.74 6.66 12.54
N SER A 84 4.19 7.91 12.70
CA SER A 84 5.26 8.48 11.88
C SER A 84 6.59 7.75 12.08
N PHE A 85 6.90 7.38 13.32
CA PHE A 85 8.10 6.61 13.65
C PHE A 85 8.08 5.24 12.97
N VAL A 86 6.99 4.48 13.13
CA VAL A 86 6.84 3.15 12.51
C VAL A 86 6.91 3.24 10.98
N SER A 87 6.28 4.26 10.39
CA SER A 87 6.32 4.47 8.93
C SER A 87 7.73 4.73 8.43
N LYS A 88 8.50 5.58 9.11
CA LYS A 88 9.90 5.87 8.74
C LYS A 88 10.81 4.67 8.99
N LEU A 89 10.60 3.95 10.09
CA LEU A 89 11.34 2.72 10.39
C LEU A 89 11.09 1.65 9.31
N SER A 90 9.84 1.48 8.87
CA SER A 90 9.50 0.55 7.79
C SER A 90 10.21 0.89 6.48
N LEU A 91 10.29 2.18 6.13
CA LEU A 91 11.05 2.63 4.94
C LEU A 91 12.55 2.34 5.06
N ALA A 92 13.14 2.60 6.24
CA ALA A 92 14.54 2.32 6.50
C ALA A 92 14.85 0.82 6.42
N LEU A 93 14.01 -0.03 7.01
CA LEU A 93 14.15 -1.48 6.95
C LEU A 93 14.00 -1.99 5.52
N ALA A 94 13.04 -1.46 4.74
CA ALA A 94 12.88 -1.80 3.34
C ALA A 94 14.15 -1.46 2.53
N ALA A 95 14.72 -0.27 2.72
CA ALA A 95 15.95 0.11 2.04
C ALA A 95 17.14 -0.78 2.44
N LEU A 96 17.29 -1.08 3.73
CA LEU A 96 18.35 -1.94 4.25
C LEU A 96 18.26 -3.40 3.78
N THR A 97 17.09 -3.85 3.39
CA THR A 97 16.91 -5.23 2.89
C THR A 97 16.94 -5.30 1.37
N ILE A 98 16.27 -4.36 0.68
CA ILE A 98 16.12 -4.40 -0.77
C ILE A 98 17.41 -4.01 -1.49
N LEU A 99 18.09 -2.95 -1.03
CA LEU A 99 19.31 -2.47 -1.71
C LEU A 99 20.44 -3.52 -1.72
N PRO A 100 20.80 -4.16 -0.59
CA PRO A 100 21.80 -5.23 -0.60
C PRO A 100 21.37 -6.46 -1.41
N ALA A 101 20.06 -6.80 -1.42
CA ALA A 101 19.56 -7.91 -2.20
C ALA A 101 19.69 -7.66 -3.71
N LEU A 102 19.48 -6.43 -4.17
CA LEU A 102 19.66 -6.04 -5.56
C LEU A 102 21.14 -5.99 -5.95
N ASP A 103 21.99 -5.48 -5.06
CA ASP A 103 23.45 -5.44 -5.28
C ASP A 103 24.03 -6.86 -5.38
N ALA A 104 23.62 -7.77 -4.48
CA ALA A 104 23.99 -9.18 -4.52
C ALA A 104 23.50 -9.89 -5.79
N ALA A 105 22.39 -9.46 -6.38
CA ALA A 105 21.90 -9.94 -7.68
C ALA A 105 22.62 -9.30 -8.87
N GLY A 106 23.58 -8.40 -8.65
CA GLY A 106 24.33 -7.70 -9.67
C GLY A 106 23.54 -6.59 -10.39
N PHE A 107 22.44 -6.12 -9.81
CA PHE A 107 21.66 -5.03 -10.39
C PHE A 107 22.39 -3.69 -10.23
N ARG A 108 22.53 -2.95 -11.33
CA ARG A 108 23.11 -1.60 -11.35
C ARG A 108 22.14 -0.63 -12.04
N SER A 109 21.74 0.40 -11.33
CA SER A 109 20.87 1.44 -11.89
C SER A 109 21.59 2.22 -13.00
N GLY A 110 20.93 2.34 -14.16
CA GLY A 110 21.46 3.06 -15.32
C GLY A 110 22.50 2.31 -16.16
N ALA A 111 22.73 1.03 -15.91
CA ALA A 111 23.62 0.18 -16.69
C ALA A 111 22.86 -0.99 -17.35
N ASP A 112 23.50 -1.65 -18.31
CA ASP A 112 22.98 -2.90 -18.87
C ASP A 112 23.06 -3.99 -17.82
N ASN A 113 21.90 -4.50 -17.43
CA ASN A 113 21.75 -5.51 -16.40
C ASN A 113 21.52 -6.89 -17.02
N THR A 114 22.00 -7.93 -16.35
CA THR A 114 21.72 -9.31 -16.77
C THR A 114 20.22 -9.61 -16.64
N PRO A 115 19.67 -10.54 -17.46
CA PRO A 115 18.28 -10.97 -17.36
C PRO A 115 17.92 -11.44 -15.94
N GLN A 116 18.87 -12.04 -15.24
CA GLN A 116 18.69 -12.51 -13.87
C GLN A 116 18.58 -11.37 -12.85
N ALA A 117 19.36 -10.31 -13.00
CA ALA A 117 19.29 -9.12 -12.17
C ALA A 117 17.95 -8.38 -12.38
N LEU A 118 17.48 -8.27 -13.63
CA LEU A 118 16.19 -7.70 -13.97
C LEU A 118 15.03 -8.54 -13.43
N TRP A 119 15.11 -9.86 -13.52
CA TRP A 119 14.11 -10.75 -12.93
C TRP A 119 14.03 -10.59 -11.42
N THR A 120 15.19 -10.56 -10.73
CA THR A 120 15.22 -10.33 -9.28
C THR A 120 14.59 -9.00 -8.90
N LEU A 121 14.88 -7.91 -9.65
CA LEU A 121 14.23 -6.62 -9.45
C LEU A 121 12.71 -6.72 -9.59
N THR A 122 12.24 -7.37 -10.67
CA THR A 122 10.79 -7.52 -10.94
C THR A 122 10.10 -8.31 -9.83
N VAL A 123 10.70 -9.41 -9.38
CA VAL A 123 10.15 -10.23 -8.29
C VAL A 123 10.09 -9.44 -6.98
N ILE A 124 11.16 -8.76 -6.59
CA ILE A 124 11.19 -7.95 -5.38
C ILE A 124 10.16 -6.82 -5.48
N TYR A 125 10.09 -6.13 -6.61
CA TYR A 125 9.18 -5.02 -6.83
C TYR A 125 7.70 -5.45 -6.81
N ALA A 126 7.37 -6.62 -7.34
CA ALA A 126 6.00 -7.11 -7.42
C ALA A 126 5.62 -7.98 -6.20
N ALA A 127 6.44 -8.94 -5.81
CA ALA A 127 6.08 -9.91 -4.79
C ALA A 127 6.08 -9.30 -3.39
N LEU A 128 7.07 -8.47 -3.04
CA LEU A 128 7.16 -7.90 -1.70
C LEU A 128 5.95 -7.02 -1.34
N PRO A 129 5.51 -6.07 -2.17
CA PRO A 129 4.29 -5.32 -1.91
C PRO A 129 3.05 -6.20 -1.81
N CYS A 130 2.93 -7.23 -2.65
CA CYS A 130 1.80 -8.16 -2.61
C CYS A 130 1.73 -8.91 -1.27
N VAL A 131 2.85 -9.46 -0.80
CA VAL A 131 2.92 -10.16 0.49
C VAL A 131 2.55 -9.21 1.64
N MET A 132 3.11 -7.99 1.66
CA MET A 132 2.79 -6.99 2.67
C MET A 132 1.31 -6.60 2.64
N LYS A 133 0.71 -6.44 1.45
CA LYS A 133 -0.71 -6.14 1.29
C LYS A 133 -1.60 -7.29 1.74
N VAL A 134 -1.25 -8.53 1.44
CA VAL A 134 -2.00 -9.71 1.92
C VAL A 134 -1.99 -9.76 3.45
N ILE A 135 -0.84 -9.56 4.08
CA ILE A 135 -0.73 -9.49 5.54
C ILE A 135 -1.60 -8.36 6.09
N ALA A 136 -1.55 -7.16 5.48
CA ALA A 136 -2.36 -6.02 5.91
C ALA A 136 -3.87 -6.29 5.76
N ILE A 137 -4.30 -6.94 4.67
CA ILE A 137 -5.69 -7.35 4.46
C ILE A 137 -6.13 -8.35 5.53
N LEU A 138 -5.31 -9.36 5.82
CA LEU A 138 -5.60 -10.35 6.85
C LEU A 138 -5.71 -9.69 8.24
N LEU A 139 -4.79 -8.83 8.60
CA LEU A 139 -4.84 -8.08 9.85
C LEU A 139 -6.10 -7.21 9.94
N LEU A 140 -6.45 -6.51 8.85
CA LEU A 140 -7.65 -5.68 8.79
C LEU A 140 -8.94 -6.52 8.85
N ALA A 141 -8.94 -7.73 8.27
CA ALA A 141 -10.06 -8.65 8.30
C ALA A 141 -10.26 -9.27 9.70
N LEU A 142 -9.15 -9.62 10.36
CA LEU A 142 -9.17 -10.21 11.71
C LEU A 142 -9.50 -9.18 12.80
N THR A 143 -9.13 -7.92 12.62
CA THR A 143 -9.50 -6.85 13.56
C THR A 143 -10.98 -6.51 13.41
N ARG A 144 -11.78 -6.84 14.40
CA ARG A 144 -13.16 -6.35 14.52
C ARG A 144 -13.11 -4.86 14.81
N LEU A 145 -13.17 -4.02 13.76
CA LEU A 145 -13.45 -2.60 13.97
C LEU A 145 -14.93 -2.48 14.39
N PRO A 146 -15.24 -1.89 15.56
CA PRO A 146 -16.63 -1.58 15.90
C PRO A 146 -17.23 -0.76 14.75
N GLY A 147 -18.42 -1.16 14.31
CA GLY A 147 -19.11 -0.45 13.24
C GLY A 147 -19.23 1.03 13.60
N ILE A 148 -18.88 1.90 12.65
CA ILE A 148 -19.16 3.33 12.77
C ILE A 148 -20.69 3.44 12.95
N PRO A 149 -21.19 4.09 13.99
CA PRO A 149 -22.61 4.38 14.08
C PRO A 149 -23.00 5.09 12.77
N LYS A 150 -23.95 4.56 12.02
CA LYS A 150 -24.58 5.33 10.97
C LYS A 150 -25.13 6.56 11.65
N GLU A 151 -24.53 7.72 11.39
CA GLU A 151 -25.15 8.97 11.77
C GLU A 151 -26.58 8.90 11.23
N ALA A 152 -27.53 8.99 12.15
CA ALA A 152 -28.92 9.12 11.78
C ALA A 152 -29.00 10.39 10.92
N THR A 153 -29.26 10.22 9.64
CA THR A 153 -29.64 11.30 8.74
C THR A 153 -30.87 11.99 9.33
N PRO A 154 -30.82 13.32 9.53
CA PRO A 154 -32.00 14.09 9.96
C PRO A 154 -33.10 14.03 8.93
#